data_1b75691184aeba54f2e8b7a8b9a797bd
#
_entry.id   1b75691184aeba54f2e8b7a8b9a797bd
#
_cell.length_a   1.000
_cell.length_b   1.000
_cell.length_c   1.000
_cell.angle_alpha   90.00
_cell.angle_beta   90.00
_cell.angle_gamma   90.00
#
_symmetry.space_group_name_H-M   'P 1'
#
loop_
_entity.id
_entity.type
_entity.pdbx_description
1 polymer ?
#
loop_
_entity_poly.entity_id
_entity_poly.type
_entity_poly.pdbx_seq_one_letter_code
_entity_poly.pdbx_strand_id
1 'polypeptide(L)'
;MLRGSKKLYRCVAALAVVSFVMLASNANAVELSVLSPHSMKPALNDLIPQFEQSSGHRVVISYATASNLVKEIEGGKTADLAILSPEQIEQLEEDGKIVEDSSMPIAKLEIGVVVRKDTKKPDLSTVHRLKQTLMAAESIASGDPKVSASGEYFANLIERLQIADTVKPKIKSFPSGTAAIDAVANGEADMGVGMVSVAKRGNTEIAGVFPAQAKKSRSYAVGILTSSEQTQAAKALASFISSRKSSAILKSKGFEGP
;
A
#
# COMPACT_ATOMS: atom_id res chain seq x y z
N MET A 1 28.47 -14.64 71.60
CA MET A 1 27.10 -14.36 71.08
C MET A 1 27.10 -13.14 70.17
N LEU A 2 27.13 -13.32 68.86
CA LEU A 2 26.85 -12.28 67.85
C LEU A 2 27.05 -12.95 66.44
N ARG A 3 26.10 -13.82 66.04
CA ARG A 3 26.10 -14.44 64.72
C ARG A 3 24.64 -14.47 64.16
N GLY A 4 24.04 -13.30 63.99
CA GLY A 4 22.62 -13.26 63.54
C GLY A 4 22.24 -12.15 62.60
N SER A 5 23.12 -11.14 62.38
CA SER A 5 22.68 -9.90 61.65
C SER A 5 23.03 -9.83 60.18
N LYS A 6 23.84 -10.73 59.62
CA LYS A 6 24.29 -10.67 58.22
C LYS A 6 23.33 -11.32 57.21
N LYS A 7 22.34 -12.13 57.65
CA LYS A 7 21.36 -12.77 56.75
C LYS A 7 20.15 -11.88 56.44
N LEU A 8 19.84 -10.90 57.32
CA LEU A 8 18.65 -10.05 57.16
C LEU A 8 18.85 -8.96 56.07
N TYR A 9 20.08 -8.46 55.94
CA TYR A 9 20.38 -7.42 54.94
C TYR A 9 20.48 -7.94 53.49
N ARG A 10 20.66 -9.26 53.29
CA ARG A 10 20.73 -9.84 51.95
C ARG A 10 19.33 -10.08 51.34
N CYS A 11 18.29 -10.21 52.12
CA CYS A 11 16.91 -10.39 51.64
C CYS A 11 16.25 -9.05 51.29
N VAL A 12 16.61 -7.95 51.93
CA VAL A 12 16.02 -6.61 51.66
C VAL A 12 16.59 -6.01 50.40
N ALA A 13 17.87 -6.29 50.06
CA ALA A 13 18.49 -5.79 48.83
C ALA A 13 17.99 -6.50 47.56
N ALA A 14 17.49 -7.76 47.67
CA ALA A 14 16.96 -8.50 46.55
C ALA A 14 15.52 -8.08 46.12
N LEU A 15 14.72 -7.56 47.06
CA LEU A 15 13.37 -7.04 46.78
C LEU A 15 13.36 -5.65 46.12
N ALA A 16 14.40 -4.84 46.34
CA ALA A 16 14.45 -3.49 45.78
C ALA A 16 14.83 -3.46 44.28
N VAL A 17 15.45 -4.53 43.75
CA VAL A 17 15.85 -4.60 42.33
C VAL A 17 14.73 -5.08 41.41
N VAL A 18 13.73 -5.78 41.93
CA VAL A 18 12.60 -6.30 41.16
C VAL A 18 11.52 -5.21 40.91
N SER A 19 11.47 -4.18 41.75
CA SER A 19 10.49 -3.08 41.58
C SER A 19 10.86 -2.01 40.57
N PHE A 20 12.07 -2.03 39.98
CA PHE A 20 12.53 -0.98 39.05
C PHE A 20 12.38 -1.33 37.59
N VAL A 21 11.87 -2.51 37.22
CA VAL A 21 11.72 -2.96 35.81
C VAL A 21 10.30 -2.73 35.28
N MET A 22 9.35 -2.23 36.08
CA MET A 22 7.95 -1.99 35.67
C MET A 22 7.60 -0.51 35.45
N LEU A 23 8.57 0.34 35.14
CA LEU A 23 8.33 1.69 34.60
C LEU A 23 8.64 1.74 33.11
N ALA A 24 8.20 0.71 32.37
CA ALA A 24 8.12 0.80 30.92
C ALA A 24 6.90 1.63 30.56
N SER A 25 7.19 2.91 30.26
CA SER A 25 6.44 3.77 29.32
C SER A 25 4.96 3.44 29.16
N ASN A 26 4.10 3.98 30.02
CA ASN A 26 2.73 4.28 29.62
C ASN A 26 2.80 5.45 28.62
N ALA A 27 3.22 5.18 27.40
CA ALA A 27 2.82 6.00 26.29
C ALA A 27 1.28 5.92 26.28
N ASN A 28 0.60 7.03 26.59
CA ASN A 28 -0.85 7.07 26.56
C ASN A 28 -1.30 6.53 25.20
N ALA A 29 -2.13 5.48 25.24
CA ALA A 29 -2.75 4.95 24.04
C ALA A 29 -3.59 6.07 23.41
N VAL A 30 -3.30 6.41 22.17
CA VAL A 30 -4.04 7.46 21.42
C VAL A 30 -4.74 6.86 20.24
N GLU A 31 -5.79 7.51 19.77
CA GLU A 31 -6.44 7.17 18.51
C GLU A 31 -5.86 8.06 17.41
N LEU A 32 -5.35 7.43 16.36
CA LEU A 32 -4.82 8.09 15.17
C LEU A 32 -5.82 8.02 14.03
N SER A 33 -6.09 9.14 13.41
CA SER A 33 -6.94 9.25 12.23
C SER A 33 -6.09 9.29 10.95
N VAL A 34 -6.43 8.43 9.97
CA VAL A 34 -5.69 8.31 8.71
C VAL A 34 -6.62 8.51 7.52
N LEU A 35 -6.22 9.34 6.59
CA LEU A 35 -6.88 9.51 5.29
C LEU A 35 -6.15 8.66 4.25
N SER A 36 -6.86 7.76 3.56
CA SER A 36 -6.23 6.82 2.65
C SER A 36 -7.06 6.56 1.40
N PRO A 37 -6.41 6.37 0.23
CA PRO A 37 -7.11 5.90 -0.96
C PRO A 37 -7.64 4.47 -0.77
N HIS A 38 -8.79 4.16 -1.38
CA HIS A 38 -9.38 2.81 -1.35
C HIS A 38 -8.40 1.73 -1.80
N SER A 39 -7.48 2.04 -2.72
CA SER A 39 -6.47 1.11 -3.24
C SER A 39 -5.51 0.57 -2.17
N MET A 40 -5.26 1.32 -1.09
CA MET A 40 -4.40 0.90 0.02
C MET A 40 -5.12 0.01 1.04
N LYS A 41 -6.46 -0.04 1.02
CA LYS A 41 -7.27 -0.77 2.00
C LYS A 41 -6.83 -2.23 2.21
N PRO A 42 -6.54 -3.04 1.16
CA PRO A 42 -6.13 -4.44 1.37
C PRO A 42 -4.81 -4.58 2.13
N ALA A 43 -3.87 -3.65 1.95
CA ALA A 43 -2.60 -3.65 2.67
C ALA A 43 -2.76 -3.13 4.10
N LEU A 44 -3.49 -2.03 4.27
CA LEU A 44 -3.71 -1.42 5.59
C LEU A 44 -4.51 -2.32 6.54
N ASN A 45 -5.46 -3.10 6.02
CA ASN A 45 -6.21 -4.09 6.83
C ASN A 45 -5.30 -5.14 7.50
N ASP A 46 -4.14 -5.45 6.89
CA ASP A 46 -3.18 -6.40 7.47
C ASP A 46 -2.08 -5.69 8.28
N LEU A 47 -1.74 -4.46 7.93
CA LEU A 47 -0.70 -3.68 8.59
C LEU A 47 -1.17 -3.07 9.91
N ILE A 48 -2.36 -2.46 9.93
CA ILE A 48 -2.83 -1.68 11.07
C ILE A 48 -2.99 -2.53 12.35
N PRO A 49 -3.58 -3.74 12.32
CA PRO A 49 -3.65 -4.56 13.53
C PRO A 49 -2.28 -4.89 14.13
N GLN A 50 -1.23 -5.02 13.30
CA GLN A 50 0.13 -5.28 13.80
C GLN A 50 0.74 -4.04 14.46
N PHE A 51 0.47 -2.84 13.91
CA PHE A 51 0.86 -1.60 14.55
C PHE A 51 0.15 -1.41 15.89
N GLU A 52 -1.16 -1.55 15.93
CA GLU A 52 -1.98 -1.42 17.14
C GLU A 52 -1.51 -2.37 18.24
N GLN A 53 -1.26 -3.65 17.89
CA GLN A 53 -0.75 -4.65 18.83
C GLN A 53 0.63 -4.28 19.40
N SER A 54 1.51 -3.70 18.56
CA SER A 54 2.88 -3.39 18.98
C SER A 54 3.04 -2.05 19.71
N SER A 55 2.17 -1.08 19.43
CA SER A 55 2.25 0.28 19.94
C SER A 55 1.26 0.57 21.07
N GLY A 56 0.15 -0.17 21.15
CA GLY A 56 -0.97 0.12 22.02
C GLY A 56 -1.87 1.27 21.53
N HIS A 57 -1.51 1.93 20.42
CA HIS A 57 -2.36 2.96 19.79
C HIS A 57 -3.50 2.32 19.01
N ARG A 58 -4.54 3.09 18.74
CA ARG A 58 -5.65 2.72 17.85
C ARG A 58 -5.55 3.52 16.56
N VAL A 59 -5.99 2.95 15.43
CA VAL A 59 -5.98 3.63 14.13
C VAL A 59 -7.36 3.55 13.47
N VAL A 60 -7.89 4.71 13.12
CA VAL A 60 -9.16 4.84 12.38
C VAL A 60 -8.86 5.37 10.98
N ILE A 61 -9.31 4.66 9.94
CA ILE A 61 -9.00 5.02 8.56
C ILE A 61 -10.26 5.46 7.82
N SER A 62 -10.22 6.66 7.25
CA SER A 62 -11.23 7.15 6.31
C SER A 62 -10.76 6.91 4.88
N TYR A 63 -11.56 6.18 4.10
CA TYR A 63 -11.23 5.84 2.71
C TYR A 63 -12.04 6.68 1.72
N ALA A 64 -11.35 7.31 0.75
CA ALA A 64 -11.96 8.01 -0.37
C ALA A 64 -11.07 7.90 -1.63
N THR A 65 -11.43 8.55 -2.72
CA THR A 65 -10.52 8.74 -3.85
C THR A 65 -9.42 9.74 -3.48
N ALA A 66 -8.21 9.60 -4.02
CA ALA A 66 -7.12 10.50 -3.71
C ALA A 66 -7.48 11.98 -3.96
N SER A 67 -8.19 12.27 -5.08
CA SER A 67 -8.62 13.63 -5.38
C SER A 67 -9.65 14.18 -4.37
N ASN A 68 -10.52 13.33 -3.82
CA ASN A 68 -11.45 13.77 -2.78
C ASN A 68 -10.73 14.01 -1.46
N LEU A 69 -9.76 13.16 -1.11
CA LEU A 69 -8.94 13.36 0.11
C LEU A 69 -8.18 14.69 0.06
N VAL A 70 -7.58 15.04 -1.09
CA VAL A 70 -6.92 16.35 -1.27
C VAL A 70 -7.91 17.48 -1.04
N LYS A 71 -9.09 17.46 -1.69
CA LYS A 71 -10.13 18.48 -1.51
C LYS A 71 -10.63 18.58 -0.07
N GLU A 72 -10.76 17.45 0.62
CA GLU A 72 -11.17 17.43 2.03
C GLU A 72 -10.13 18.09 2.93
N ILE A 73 -8.82 17.81 2.69
CA ILE A 73 -7.71 18.40 3.43
C ILE A 73 -7.62 19.91 3.16
N GLU A 74 -7.69 20.32 1.90
CA GLU A 74 -7.74 21.73 1.50
C GLU A 74 -8.93 22.47 2.14
N GLY A 75 -10.08 21.78 2.21
CA GLY A 75 -11.30 22.25 2.86
C GLY A 75 -11.25 22.28 4.40
N GLY A 76 -10.12 21.91 5.01
CA GLY A 76 -9.91 21.99 6.46
C GLY A 76 -10.27 20.74 7.25
N LYS A 77 -10.44 19.58 6.59
CA LYS A 77 -10.60 18.30 7.29
C LYS A 77 -9.33 17.98 8.07
N THR A 78 -9.50 17.69 9.35
CA THR A 78 -8.42 17.31 10.26
C THR A 78 -8.20 15.80 10.25
N ALA A 79 -6.94 15.39 10.32
CA ALA A 79 -6.49 14.03 10.54
C ALA A 79 -5.02 14.04 11.01
N ASP A 80 -4.49 12.88 11.38
CA ASP A 80 -3.09 12.76 11.77
C ASP A 80 -2.19 12.46 10.58
N LEU A 81 -2.64 11.60 9.67
CA LEU A 81 -1.87 11.15 8.52
C LEU A 81 -2.71 11.15 7.24
N ALA A 82 -2.07 11.45 6.13
CA ALA A 82 -2.61 11.23 4.80
C ALA A 82 -1.70 10.33 3.98
N ILE A 83 -2.29 9.35 3.28
CA ILE A 83 -1.63 8.52 2.27
C ILE A 83 -2.10 8.99 0.91
N LEU A 84 -1.18 9.51 0.09
CA LEU A 84 -1.46 10.10 -1.21
C LEU A 84 -0.30 9.80 -2.18
N SER A 85 -0.33 10.37 -3.39
CA SER A 85 0.87 10.33 -4.23
C SER A 85 1.94 11.29 -3.71
N PRO A 86 3.24 11.06 -4.00
CA PRO A 86 4.29 12.00 -3.60
C PRO A 86 4.01 13.43 -4.06
N GLU A 87 3.53 13.60 -5.28
CA GLU A 87 3.23 14.93 -5.84
C GLU A 87 2.07 15.63 -5.10
N GLN A 88 1.06 14.85 -4.64
CA GLN A 88 -0.03 15.40 -3.84
C GLN A 88 0.40 15.75 -2.42
N ILE A 89 1.31 14.96 -1.84
CA ILE A 89 1.90 15.27 -0.53
C ILE A 89 2.72 16.56 -0.63
N GLU A 90 3.60 16.69 -1.64
CA GLU A 90 4.42 17.88 -1.89
C GLU A 90 3.54 19.14 -2.05
N GLN A 91 2.49 19.07 -2.86
CA GLN A 91 1.55 20.19 -2.99
C GLN A 91 0.90 20.59 -1.66
N LEU A 92 0.48 19.61 -0.85
CA LEU A 92 -0.12 19.89 0.45
C LEU A 92 0.92 20.37 1.51
N GLU A 93 2.20 20.04 1.35
CA GLU A 93 3.31 20.64 2.13
C GLU A 93 3.47 22.12 1.77
N GLU A 94 3.50 22.46 0.48
CA GLU A 94 3.55 23.85 0.01
C GLU A 94 2.36 24.67 0.50
N ASP A 95 1.18 24.06 0.57
CA ASP A 95 -0.05 24.68 1.07
C ASP A 95 -0.11 24.74 2.63
N GLY A 96 0.93 24.26 3.33
CA GLY A 96 1.02 24.23 4.79
C GLY A 96 0.03 23.28 5.46
N LYS A 97 -0.49 22.27 4.74
CA LYS A 97 -1.44 21.26 5.25
C LYS A 97 -0.75 20.00 5.74
N ILE A 98 0.45 19.72 5.24
CA ILE A 98 1.32 18.63 5.68
C ILE A 98 2.58 19.23 6.29
N VAL A 99 3.08 18.59 7.33
CA VAL A 99 4.31 19.01 8.04
C VAL A 99 5.49 18.81 7.08
N GLU A 100 6.29 19.86 6.93
CA GLU A 100 7.49 19.88 6.10
C GLU A 100 8.42 18.69 6.46
N ASP A 101 9.02 18.07 5.46
CA ASP A 101 9.91 16.91 5.59
C ASP A 101 9.30 15.69 6.32
N SER A 102 7.97 15.63 6.48
CA SER A 102 7.31 14.48 7.09
C SER A 102 6.96 13.37 6.09
N SER A 103 7.14 13.61 4.80
CA SER A 103 6.83 12.69 3.72
C SER A 103 7.71 11.45 3.75
N MET A 104 7.08 10.26 3.75
CA MET A 104 7.79 8.97 3.68
C MET A 104 7.21 8.14 2.54
N PRO A 105 8.04 7.63 1.61
CA PRO A 105 7.57 6.70 0.58
C PRO A 105 7.15 5.37 1.21
N ILE A 106 6.01 4.83 0.79
CA ILE A 106 5.46 3.57 1.33
C ILE A 106 5.42 2.46 0.30
N ALA A 107 4.99 2.77 -0.92
CA ALA A 107 4.72 1.73 -1.90
C ALA A 107 4.75 2.27 -3.33
N LYS A 108 5.04 1.37 -4.27
CA LYS A 108 4.87 1.60 -5.70
C LYS A 108 3.99 0.53 -6.29
N LEU A 109 3.16 0.92 -7.26
CA LEU A 109 2.35 -0.01 -8.02
C LEU A 109 3.02 -0.22 -9.39
N GLU A 110 3.56 -1.41 -9.63
CA GLU A 110 4.06 -1.80 -10.94
C GLU A 110 3.08 -2.76 -11.61
N ILE A 111 2.56 -2.36 -12.77
CA ILE A 111 1.56 -3.11 -13.52
C ILE A 111 2.18 -3.61 -14.82
N GLY A 112 1.83 -4.83 -15.16
CA GLY A 112 2.30 -5.48 -16.37
C GLY A 112 1.26 -6.42 -16.96
N VAL A 113 1.65 -7.07 -18.06
CA VAL A 113 0.89 -8.13 -18.71
C VAL A 113 1.37 -9.48 -18.19
N VAL A 114 0.42 -10.31 -17.84
CA VAL A 114 0.62 -11.69 -17.36
C VAL A 114 0.03 -12.66 -18.38
N VAL A 115 0.73 -13.73 -18.65
CA VAL A 115 0.29 -14.82 -19.53
C VAL A 115 0.55 -16.17 -18.88
N ARG A 116 -0.02 -17.25 -19.42
CA ARG A 116 0.39 -18.59 -19.01
C ARG A 116 1.81 -18.89 -19.47
N LYS A 117 2.51 -19.73 -18.73
CA LYS A 117 3.92 -20.10 -19.01
C LYS A 117 4.11 -20.81 -20.35
N ASP A 118 3.08 -21.47 -20.86
CA ASP A 118 3.07 -22.17 -22.16
C ASP A 118 2.73 -21.26 -23.34
N THR A 119 2.45 -19.98 -23.08
CA THR A 119 2.08 -19.01 -24.11
C THR A 119 3.28 -18.19 -24.56
N LYS A 120 3.40 -17.93 -25.85
CA LYS A 120 4.43 -17.02 -26.37
C LYS A 120 4.24 -15.63 -25.79
N LYS A 121 5.29 -15.10 -25.16
CA LYS A 121 5.26 -13.76 -24.60
C LYS A 121 5.06 -12.70 -25.67
N PRO A 122 4.08 -11.81 -25.51
CA PRO A 122 3.89 -10.70 -26.42
C PRO A 122 5.03 -9.66 -26.25
N ASP A 123 5.29 -8.92 -27.31
CA ASP A 123 6.23 -7.80 -27.27
C ASP A 123 5.55 -6.56 -26.66
N LEU A 124 6.08 -6.06 -25.57
CA LEU A 124 5.59 -4.89 -24.82
C LEU A 124 6.64 -3.77 -24.77
N SER A 125 7.69 -3.84 -25.60
CA SER A 125 8.87 -2.96 -25.52
C SER A 125 8.56 -1.48 -25.80
N THR A 126 7.50 -1.21 -26.56
CA THR A 126 7.08 0.16 -26.91
C THR A 126 5.57 0.34 -26.71
N VAL A 127 5.11 1.59 -26.60
CA VAL A 127 3.67 1.89 -26.55
C VAL A 127 2.92 1.33 -27.77
N HIS A 128 3.53 1.40 -28.94
CA HIS A 128 2.94 0.86 -30.16
C HIS A 128 2.75 -0.67 -30.06
N ARG A 129 3.77 -1.40 -29.59
CA ARG A 129 3.70 -2.85 -29.38
C ARG A 129 2.68 -3.23 -28.30
N LEU A 130 2.66 -2.48 -27.21
CA LEU A 130 1.64 -2.66 -26.17
C LEU A 130 0.22 -2.50 -26.75
N LYS A 131 -0.04 -1.44 -27.52
CA LYS A 131 -1.34 -1.24 -28.19
C LYS A 131 -1.70 -2.44 -29.08
N GLN A 132 -0.78 -2.87 -29.95
CA GLN A 132 -0.98 -4.01 -30.82
C GLN A 132 -1.30 -5.28 -30.02
N THR A 133 -0.57 -5.56 -28.96
CA THR A 133 -0.78 -6.71 -28.08
C THR A 133 -2.17 -6.69 -27.44
N LEU A 134 -2.56 -5.56 -26.82
CA LEU A 134 -3.87 -5.44 -26.18
C LEU A 134 -5.04 -5.54 -27.18
N MET A 135 -4.86 -4.95 -28.37
CA MET A 135 -5.88 -5.01 -29.42
C MET A 135 -5.99 -6.39 -30.08
N ALA A 136 -4.91 -7.15 -30.15
CA ALA A 136 -4.89 -8.51 -30.72
C ALA A 136 -5.39 -9.60 -29.76
N ALA A 137 -5.42 -9.35 -28.45
CA ALA A 137 -5.91 -10.29 -27.47
C ALA A 137 -7.37 -10.70 -27.76
N GLU A 138 -7.70 -11.96 -27.53
CA GLU A 138 -9.09 -12.44 -27.62
C GLU A 138 -9.82 -12.11 -26.30
N SER A 139 -9.14 -12.28 -25.16
CA SER A 139 -9.68 -11.99 -23.85
C SER A 139 -8.60 -11.48 -22.89
N ILE A 140 -8.97 -10.50 -22.04
CA ILE A 140 -8.07 -9.86 -21.08
C ILE A 140 -8.73 -9.89 -19.69
N ALA A 141 -8.12 -10.61 -18.75
CA ALA A 141 -8.53 -10.55 -17.35
C ALA A 141 -7.99 -9.28 -16.69
N SER A 142 -8.83 -8.55 -16.01
CA SER A 142 -8.47 -7.36 -15.24
C SER A 142 -9.27 -7.27 -13.94
N GLY A 143 -8.74 -6.62 -12.92
CA GLY A 143 -9.54 -6.28 -11.76
C GLY A 143 -10.65 -5.30 -12.12
N ASP A 144 -11.75 -5.32 -11.38
CA ASP A 144 -12.83 -4.34 -11.51
C ASP A 144 -12.27 -2.93 -11.20
N PRO A 145 -12.38 -1.95 -12.11
CA PRO A 145 -11.85 -0.61 -11.91
C PRO A 145 -12.47 0.15 -10.71
N LYS A 146 -13.62 -0.28 -10.22
CA LYS A 146 -14.30 0.34 -9.07
C LYS A 146 -13.66 -0.06 -7.73
N VAL A 147 -13.02 -1.23 -7.65
CA VAL A 147 -12.53 -1.80 -6.39
C VAL A 147 -11.06 -2.26 -6.46
N SER A 148 -10.47 -2.28 -7.63
CA SER A 148 -9.09 -2.76 -7.87
C SER A 148 -8.20 -1.64 -8.41
N ALA A 149 -7.10 -1.36 -7.74
CA ALA A 149 -6.13 -0.36 -8.19
C ALA A 149 -5.51 -0.68 -9.56
N SER A 150 -5.24 -1.97 -9.85
CA SER A 150 -4.74 -2.38 -11.17
C SER A 150 -5.82 -2.28 -12.24
N GLY A 151 -7.08 -2.56 -11.90
CA GLY A 151 -8.22 -2.41 -12.80
C GLY A 151 -8.47 -0.95 -13.15
N GLU A 152 -8.51 -0.06 -12.16
CA GLU A 152 -8.62 1.38 -12.37
C GLU A 152 -7.48 1.93 -13.25
N TYR A 153 -6.25 1.50 -12.96
CA TYR A 153 -5.10 1.89 -13.76
C TYR A 153 -5.24 1.43 -15.22
N PHE A 154 -5.63 0.17 -15.44
CA PHE A 154 -5.78 -0.39 -16.79
C PHE A 154 -6.90 0.31 -17.57
N ALA A 155 -8.04 0.55 -16.95
CA ALA A 155 -9.13 1.30 -17.56
C ALA A 155 -8.68 2.70 -18.03
N ASN A 156 -7.97 3.44 -17.17
CA ASN A 156 -7.40 4.74 -17.51
C ASN A 156 -6.31 4.64 -18.60
N LEU A 157 -5.54 3.55 -18.63
CA LEU A 157 -4.49 3.36 -19.63
C LEU A 157 -5.07 3.19 -21.03
N ILE A 158 -6.07 2.33 -21.21
CA ILE A 158 -6.67 2.08 -22.53
C ILE A 158 -7.38 3.32 -23.09
N GLU A 159 -7.94 4.18 -22.23
CA GLU A 159 -8.47 5.49 -22.64
C GLU A 159 -7.35 6.41 -23.14
N ARG A 160 -6.29 6.59 -22.36
CA ARG A 160 -5.14 7.41 -22.78
C ARG A 160 -4.49 6.92 -24.07
N LEU A 161 -4.48 5.62 -24.28
CA LEU A 161 -3.95 5.00 -25.49
C LEU A 161 -4.92 5.07 -26.67
N GLN A 162 -6.14 5.56 -26.46
CA GLN A 162 -7.20 5.62 -27.48
C GLN A 162 -7.50 4.26 -28.13
N ILE A 163 -7.54 3.21 -27.31
CA ILE A 163 -7.89 1.84 -27.73
C ILE A 163 -9.06 1.26 -26.92
N ALA A 164 -9.74 2.08 -26.15
CA ALA A 164 -10.79 1.63 -25.24
C ALA A 164 -11.93 0.91 -25.96
N ASP A 165 -12.39 1.44 -27.09
CA ASP A 165 -13.50 0.85 -27.86
C ASP A 165 -13.18 -0.57 -28.38
N THR A 166 -11.91 -0.84 -28.70
CA THR A 166 -11.46 -2.16 -29.16
C THR A 166 -11.19 -3.13 -28.01
N VAL A 167 -10.69 -2.61 -26.88
CA VAL A 167 -10.20 -3.44 -25.76
C VAL A 167 -11.28 -3.72 -24.73
N LYS A 168 -12.15 -2.76 -24.39
CA LYS A 168 -13.22 -2.93 -23.40
C LYS A 168 -14.11 -4.16 -23.62
N PRO A 169 -14.55 -4.47 -24.85
CA PRO A 169 -15.38 -5.66 -25.09
C PRO A 169 -14.69 -6.98 -24.76
N LYS A 170 -13.37 -6.99 -24.70
CA LYS A 170 -12.53 -8.17 -24.43
C LYS A 170 -12.16 -8.33 -22.96
N ILE A 171 -12.50 -7.35 -22.13
CA ILE A 171 -12.14 -7.36 -20.71
C ILE A 171 -13.11 -8.26 -19.94
N LYS A 172 -12.55 -9.26 -19.25
CA LYS A 172 -13.21 -10.03 -18.22
C LYS A 172 -12.84 -9.43 -16.86
N SER A 173 -13.83 -8.89 -16.17
CA SER A 173 -13.66 -8.16 -14.92
C SER A 173 -13.75 -9.10 -13.72
N PHE A 174 -12.80 -8.99 -12.78
CA PHE A 174 -12.70 -9.81 -11.58
C PHE A 174 -12.65 -8.92 -10.33
N PRO A 175 -13.01 -9.44 -9.14
CA PRO A 175 -13.06 -8.65 -7.90
C PRO A 175 -11.72 -8.02 -7.49
N SER A 176 -10.60 -8.55 -7.99
CA SER A 176 -9.25 -8.04 -7.71
C SER A 176 -8.28 -8.35 -8.85
N GLY A 177 -7.15 -7.66 -8.90
CA GLY A 177 -6.06 -7.99 -9.82
C GLY A 177 -5.48 -9.39 -9.57
N THR A 178 -5.49 -9.88 -8.35
CA THR A 178 -5.08 -11.25 -8.02
C THR A 178 -6.05 -12.28 -8.63
N ALA A 179 -7.35 -12.08 -8.47
CA ALA A 179 -8.36 -12.96 -9.06
C ALA A 179 -8.29 -12.95 -10.59
N ALA A 180 -7.97 -11.81 -11.21
CA ALA A 180 -7.75 -11.73 -12.65
C ALA A 180 -6.54 -12.57 -13.10
N ILE A 181 -5.45 -12.59 -12.33
CA ILE A 181 -4.27 -13.41 -12.62
C ILE A 181 -4.58 -14.90 -12.43
N ASP A 182 -5.34 -15.27 -11.39
CA ASP A 182 -5.77 -16.65 -11.16
C ASP A 182 -6.66 -17.14 -12.32
N ALA A 183 -7.52 -16.28 -12.88
CA ALA A 183 -8.32 -16.58 -14.07
C ALA A 183 -7.45 -16.88 -15.31
N VAL A 184 -6.34 -16.16 -15.50
CA VAL A 184 -5.35 -16.48 -16.56
C VAL A 184 -4.71 -17.84 -16.29
N ALA A 185 -4.32 -18.12 -15.05
CA ALA A 185 -3.74 -19.42 -14.68
C ALA A 185 -4.67 -20.59 -15.00
N ASN A 186 -5.98 -20.39 -14.83
CA ASN A 186 -7.03 -21.38 -15.09
C ASN A 186 -7.45 -21.45 -16.57
N GLY A 187 -6.91 -20.59 -17.44
CA GLY A 187 -7.27 -20.55 -18.86
C GLY A 187 -8.58 -19.84 -19.19
N GLU A 188 -9.13 -19.08 -18.24
CA GLU A 188 -10.37 -18.31 -18.43
C GLU A 188 -10.15 -17.05 -19.28
N ALA A 189 -8.88 -16.59 -19.40
CA ALA A 189 -8.47 -15.50 -20.28
C ALA A 189 -7.08 -15.75 -20.85
N ASP A 190 -6.79 -15.14 -22.02
CA ASP A 190 -5.52 -15.34 -22.71
C ASP A 190 -4.38 -14.60 -22.02
N MET A 191 -4.69 -13.42 -21.55
CA MET A 191 -3.75 -12.61 -20.78
C MET A 191 -4.46 -11.88 -19.63
N GLY A 192 -3.67 -11.43 -18.66
CA GLY A 192 -4.15 -10.60 -17.57
C GLY A 192 -3.36 -9.33 -17.46
N VAL A 193 -4.00 -8.29 -16.94
CA VAL A 193 -3.35 -7.06 -16.52
C VAL A 193 -3.43 -6.98 -15.01
N GLY A 194 -2.27 -6.95 -14.37
CA GLY A 194 -2.19 -6.97 -12.94
C GLY A 194 -0.83 -6.53 -12.41
N MET A 195 -0.71 -6.57 -11.11
CA MET A 195 0.53 -6.18 -10.44
C MET A 195 1.61 -7.23 -10.64
N VAL A 196 2.81 -6.76 -10.97
CA VAL A 196 3.98 -7.61 -11.22
C VAL A 196 4.32 -8.49 -10.02
N SER A 197 4.14 -7.99 -8.81
CA SER A 197 4.44 -8.71 -7.56
C SER A 197 3.59 -9.96 -7.30
N VAL A 198 2.38 -10.02 -7.88
CA VAL A 198 1.49 -11.19 -7.77
C VAL A 198 1.37 -12.00 -9.06
N ALA A 199 2.12 -11.64 -10.09
CA ALA A 199 2.02 -12.22 -11.42
C ALA A 199 2.53 -13.68 -11.53
N LYS A 200 3.37 -14.12 -10.60
CA LYS A 200 3.87 -15.51 -10.55
C LYS A 200 2.96 -16.38 -9.67
N ARG A 201 1.79 -16.70 -10.18
CA ARG A 201 0.80 -17.54 -9.48
C ARG A 201 0.39 -18.72 -10.39
N GLY A 202 0.43 -19.91 -9.81
CA GLY A 202 0.07 -21.12 -10.59
C GLY A 202 0.90 -21.25 -11.88
N ASN A 203 0.23 -21.44 -13.00
CA ASN A 203 0.85 -21.57 -14.32
C ASN A 203 1.02 -20.22 -15.06
N THR A 204 1.25 -19.12 -14.35
CA THR A 204 1.44 -17.79 -14.96
C THR A 204 2.85 -17.26 -14.84
N GLU A 205 3.19 -16.37 -15.74
CA GLU A 205 4.43 -15.60 -15.73
C GLU A 205 4.20 -14.18 -16.25
N ILE A 206 5.14 -13.29 -15.92
CA ILE A 206 5.14 -11.92 -16.42
C ILE A 206 5.61 -11.94 -17.88
N ALA A 207 4.76 -11.46 -18.79
CA ALA A 207 5.14 -11.22 -20.17
C ALA A 207 6.01 -9.95 -20.28
N GLY A 208 5.70 -8.94 -19.51
CA GLY A 208 6.46 -7.71 -19.40
C GLY A 208 5.72 -6.64 -18.59
N VAL A 209 6.45 -5.62 -18.19
CA VAL A 209 5.88 -4.38 -17.61
C VAL A 209 5.51 -3.43 -18.74
N PHE A 210 4.63 -2.49 -18.45
CA PHE A 210 4.30 -1.46 -19.41
C PHE A 210 5.51 -0.56 -19.71
N PRO A 211 5.71 -0.15 -20.98
CA PRO A 211 6.81 0.75 -21.35
C PRO A 211 6.70 2.09 -20.58
N ALA A 212 7.85 2.75 -20.36
CA ALA A 212 7.95 3.95 -19.53
C ALA A 212 6.92 5.04 -19.90
N GLN A 213 6.65 5.27 -21.17
CA GLN A 213 5.69 6.26 -21.66
C GLN A 213 4.21 5.87 -21.37
N ALA A 214 3.92 4.57 -21.21
CA ALA A 214 2.63 4.06 -20.80
C ALA A 214 2.58 3.88 -19.27
N LYS A 215 3.73 3.76 -18.62
CA LYS A 215 3.89 3.52 -17.20
C LYS A 215 3.60 4.82 -16.44
N LYS A 216 2.42 4.92 -15.85
CA LYS A 216 2.20 5.86 -14.77
C LYS A 216 2.36 5.04 -13.49
N SER A 217 3.57 4.98 -12.94
CA SER A 217 3.76 4.35 -11.63
C SER A 217 2.90 5.11 -10.62
N ARG A 218 1.98 4.43 -9.97
CA ARG A 218 1.35 4.97 -8.77
C ARG A 218 2.30 4.72 -7.61
N SER A 219 2.98 5.76 -7.20
CA SER A 219 3.70 5.77 -5.92
C SER A 219 2.77 6.27 -4.83
N TYR A 220 2.96 5.78 -3.65
CA TYR A 220 2.26 6.22 -2.45
C TYR A 220 3.28 6.69 -1.43
N ALA A 221 3.01 7.82 -0.82
CA ALA A 221 3.73 8.35 0.32
C ALA A 221 2.74 8.62 1.46
N VAL A 222 3.23 8.64 2.67
CA VAL A 222 2.48 9.08 3.85
C VAL A 222 3.07 10.40 4.33
N GLY A 223 2.21 11.38 4.63
CA GLY A 223 2.58 12.66 5.23
C GLY A 223 1.78 12.89 6.51
N ILE A 224 2.35 13.64 7.46
CA ILE A 224 1.71 14.02 8.71
C ILE A 224 0.99 15.36 8.49
N LEU A 225 -0.30 15.43 8.81
CA LEU A 225 -1.04 16.67 8.69
C LEU A 225 -0.61 17.65 9.79
N THR A 226 -0.56 18.94 9.45
CA THR A 226 -0.28 20.03 10.41
C THR A 226 -1.37 20.15 11.49
N SER A 227 -2.55 19.59 11.24
CA SER A 227 -3.66 19.48 12.20
C SER A 227 -3.48 18.36 13.25
N SER A 228 -2.45 17.51 13.11
CA SER A 228 -2.23 16.41 14.06
C SER A 228 -1.78 16.91 15.43
N GLU A 229 -2.57 16.56 16.45
CA GLU A 229 -2.18 16.75 17.86
C GLU A 229 -1.34 15.57 18.39
N GLN A 230 -1.23 14.48 17.62
CA GLN A 230 -0.58 13.22 17.98
C GLN A 230 0.72 12.99 17.21
N THR A 231 1.51 14.02 16.96
CA THR A 231 2.67 14.01 16.03
C THR A 231 3.65 12.84 16.27
N GLN A 232 3.93 12.47 17.52
CA GLN A 232 4.87 11.38 17.83
C GLN A 232 4.30 10.02 17.45
N ALA A 233 3.04 9.76 17.77
CA ALA A 233 2.35 8.52 17.40
C ALA A 233 2.13 8.45 15.88
N ALA A 234 1.83 9.57 15.23
CA ALA A 234 1.74 9.70 13.77
C ALA A 234 3.08 9.35 13.08
N LYS A 235 4.21 9.88 13.59
CA LYS A 235 5.56 9.50 13.11
C LYS A 235 5.84 8.01 13.28
N ALA A 236 5.45 7.43 14.41
CA ALA A 236 5.62 6.00 14.65
C ALA A 236 4.82 5.15 13.64
N LEU A 237 3.57 5.52 13.35
CA LEU A 237 2.74 4.84 12.35
C LEU A 237 3.30 5.00 10.94
N ALA A 238 3.71 6.21 10.54
CA ALA A 238 4.33 6.48 9.23
C ALA A 238 5.59 5.63 9.05
N SER A 239 6.49 5.61 10.05
CA SER A 239 7.70 4.79 10.06
C SER A 239 7.40 3.28 10.01
N PHE A 240 6.35 2.83 10.71
CA PHE A 240 5.93 1.43 10.66
C PHE A 240 5.47 1.04 9.26
N ILE A 241 4.59 1.83 8.63
CA ILE A 241 4.06 1.55 7.28
C ILE A 241 5.22 1.56 6.26
N SER A 242 6.19 2.46 6.38
CA SER A 242 7.36 2.58 5.48
C SER A 242 8.46 1.54 5.76
N SER A 243 8.32 0.71 6.79
CA SER A 243 9.37 -0.21 7.22
C SER A 243 9.57 -1.39 6.27
N ARG A 244 10.77 -2.01 6.31
CA ARG A 244 11.05 -3.28 5.61
C ARG A 244 10.09 -4.41 6.01
N LYS A 245 9.63 -4.43 7.27
CA LYS A 245 8.67 -5.42 7.75
C LYS A 245 7.34 -5.27 7.03
N SER A 246 6.87 -4.05 6.86
CA SER A 246 5.65 -3.73 6.12
C SER A 246 5.77 -4.00 4.62
N SER A 247 6.96 -3.89 4.04
CA SER A 247 7.22 -4.22 2.63
C SER A 247 6.80 -5.64 2.25
N ALA A 248 6.94 -6.63 3.14
CA ALA A 248 6.52 -8.00 2.85
C ALA A 248 5.00 -8.11 2.70
N ILE A 249 4.25 -7.40 3.55
CA ILE A 249 2.77 -7.34 3.49
C ILE A 249 2.34 -6.56 2.25
N LEU A 250 2.95 -5.40 1.98
CA LEU A 250 2.70 -4.61 0.79
C LEU A 250 2.90 -5.46 -0.48
N LYS A 251 3.99 -6.22 -0.58
CA LYS A 251 4.27 -7.13 -1.70
C LYS A 251 3.20 -8.22 -1.84
N SER A 252 2.74 -8.82 -0.75
CA SER A 252 1.69 -9.83 -0.79
C SER A 252 0.35 -9.28 -1.30
N LYS A 253 0.12 -7.97 -1.17
CA LYS A 253 -1.05 -7.25 -1.69
C LYS A 253 -0.79 -6.60 -3.05
N GLY A 254 0.38 -6.83 -3.63
CA GLY A 254 0.68 -6.42 -4.99
C GLY A 254 1.35 -5.07 -5.13
N PHE A 255 1.84 -4.50 -4.06
CA PHE A 255 2.69 -3.32 -4.10
C PHE A 255 4.16 -3.71 -4.07
N GLU A 256 5.01 -2.88 -4.66
CA GLU A 256 6.43 -2.91 -4.38
C GLU A 256 6.72 -1.98 -3.20
N GLY A 257 7.66 -2.36 -2.35
CA GLY A 257 8.14 -1.51 -1.27
C GLY A 257 8.87 -0.28 -1.80
N PRO A 258 9.09 0.70 -0.95
CA PRO A 258 9.81 1.92 -1.30
C PRO A 258 11.22 1.65 -1.76
#